data_146e02dbc5bd4852bf8d2d6c17747a83
#
_entry.id   146e02dbc5bd4852bf8d2d6c17747a83
#
_cell.length_a   1.000
_cell.length_b   1.000
_cell.length_c   1.000
_cell.angle_alpha   90.00
_cell.angle_beta   90.00
_cell.angle_gamma   90.00
#
_symmetry.space_group_name_H-M   'P 1'
#
loop_
_entity.id
_entity.type
_entity.pdbx_description
1 polymer ?
#
loop_
_entity_poly.entity_id
_entity_poly.type
_entity_poly.pdbx_seq_one_letter_code
_entity_poly.pdbx_strand_id
1 'polypeptide(L)'
;MPFMYELKIAAGEPSYTFVQQLVSIGTLVGTGQAVCTVTDGAMDFHVPAPKQGLLVEWFVEHGAVIENMDSLARIVCEGDEVAVPAAEPVRLG
;
A
#
# COMPACT_ATOMS: atom_id res chain seq x y z
N MET A 1 -11.12 -14.36 14.07
CA MET A 1 -11.25 -12.98 14.54
C MET A 1 -10.60 -12.03 13.55
N PRO A 2 -11.20 -10.90 13.24
CA PRO A 2 -10.55 -9.96 12.35
C PRO A 2 -9.37 -9.27 13.04
N PHE A 3 -8.39 -8.86 12.24
CA PHE A 3 -7.27 -8.05 12.71
C PHE A 3 -6.96 -6.98 11.68
N MET A 4 -6.23 -5.95 12.08
CA MET A 4 -5.86 -4.86 11.18
C MET A 4 -4.35 -4.86 10.98
N TYR A 5 -3.93 -4.51 9.76
CA TYR A 5 -2.53 -4.20 9.53
C TYR A 5 -2.43 -2.87 8.77
N GLU A 6 -1.27 -2.23 8.92
CA GLU A 6 -0.95 -1.05 8.15
C GLU A 6 -0.16 -1.47 6.92
N LEU A 7 -0.65 -1.05 5.76
CA LEU A 7 0.05 -1.29 4.51
C LEU A 7 1.28 -0.39 4.48
N LYS A 8 2.45 -1.00 4.63
CA LYS A 8 3.73 -0.30 4.62
C LYS A 8 4.45 -0.59 3.33
N ILE A 9 5.25 0.35 2.88
CA ILE A 9 5.97 0.22 1.63
C ILE A 9 7.46 -0.02 1.90
N ALA A 10 8.04 -0.99 1.21
CA ALA A 10 9.48 -1.17 1.20
C ALA A 10 10.06 -0.23 0.14
N ALA A 11 10.60 0.88 0.57
CA ALA A 11 11.16 1.90 -0.32
C ALA A 11 12.66 1.96 -0.13
N GLY A 12 13.38 1.86 -1.23
CA GLY A 12 14.80 2.10 -1.22
C GLY A 12 15.08 3.59 -1.43
N GLU A 13 16.25 3.90 -1.93
CA GLU A 13 16.57 5.25 -2.36
C GLU A 13 16.54 5.31 -3.88
N PRO A 14 15.99 6.39 -4.46
CA PRO A 14 15.33 7.52 -3.79
C PRO A 14 13.96 7.12 -3.22
N SER A 15 13.43 8.00 -2.36
CA SER A 15 12.09 7.81 -1.83
C SER A 15 11.04 7.97 -2.93
N TYR A 16 9.82 7.51 -2.65
CA TYR A 16 8.73 7.62 -3.62
C TYR A 16 7.85 8.82 -3.31
N THR A 17 7.10 9.25 -4.32
CA THR A 17 6.04 10.24 -4.17
C THR A 17 4.72 9.57 -4.49
N PHE A 18 3.71 9.79 -3.66
CA PHE A 18 2.39 9.21 -3.84
C PHE A 18 1.69 9.89 -5.01
N VAL A 19 1.21 9.11 -5.97
CA VAL A 19 0.55 9.63 -7.16
C VAL A 19 -0.96 9.58 -7.02
N GLN A 20 -1.52 8.39 -6.83
CA GLN A 20 -2.97 8.27 -6.73
C GLN A 20 -3.39 6.97 -6.04
N GLN A 21 -4.55 7.02 -5.43
CA GLN A 21 -5.23 5.85 -4.90
C GLN A 21 -5.93 5.13 -6.05
N LEU A 22 -5.79 3.81 -6.10
CA LEU A 22 -6.47 2.98 -7.11
C LEU A 22 -7.72 2.33 -6.54
N VAL A 23 -7.88 2.33 -5.22
CA VAL A 23 -9.06 1.78 -4.54
C VAL A 23 -9.54 2.78 -3.49
N SER A 24 -10.83 2.81 -3.28
CA SER A 24 -11.42 3.69 -2.29
C SER A 24 -11.62 2.98 -0.96
N ILE A 25 -11.81 3.76 0.11
CA ILE A 25 -12.18 3.22 1.43
C ILE A 25 -13.46 2.41 1.27
N GLY A 26 -13.50 1.24 1.92
CA GLY A 26 -14.63 0.32 1.83
C GLY A 26 -14.48 -0.74 0.75
N THR A 27 -13.36 -0.76 0.04
CA THR A 27 -13.10 -1.74 -1.02
C THR A 27 -12.38 -2.96 -0.46
N LEU A 28 -12.85 -4.15 -0.84
CA LEU A 28 -12.13 -5.38 -0.57
C LEU A 28 -10.99 -5.50 -1.59
N VAL A 29 -9.76 -5.64 -1.09
CA VAL A 29 -8.59 -5.81 -1.95
C VAL A 29 -8.06 -7.23 -1.82
N GLY A 30 -7.67 -7.80 -2.96
CA GLY A 30 -7.07 -9.13 -2.98
C GLY A 30 -5.56 -9.05 -2.76
N THR A 31 -4.98 -10.16 -2.30
CA THR A 31 -3.52 -10.29 -2.20
C THR A 31 -2.91 -10.06 -3.58
N GLY A 32 -1.93 -9.16 -3.66
CA GLY A 32 -1.28 -8.83 -4.92
C GLY A 32 -2.01 -7.79 -5.77
N GLN A 33 -3.19 -7.36 -5.36
CA GLN A 33 -3.94 -6.34 -6.09
C GLN A 33 -3.29 -4.97 -5.86
N ALA A 34 -3.09 -4.21 -6.94
CA ALA A 34 -2.53 -2.87 -6.84
C ALA A 34 -3.52 -1.94 -6.13
N VAL A 35 -3.05 -1.24 -5.11
CA VAL A 35 -3.89 -0.33 -4.33
C VAL A 35 -3.58 1.14 -4.58
N CYS A 36 -2.38 1.44 -5.05
CA CYS A 36 -2.00 2.81 -5.37
C CYS A 36 -0.85 2.85 -6.35
N THR A 37 -0.60 4.05 -6.87
CA THR A 37 0.53 4.34 -7.75
C THR A 37 1.47 5.29 -7.03
N VAL A 38 2.76 5.01 -7.10
CA VAL A 38 3.83 5.87 -6.58
C VAL A 38 4.85 6.08 -7.69
N THR A 39 5.67 7.12 -7.56
CA THR A 39 6.72 7.40 -8.54
C THR A 39 8.03 7.71 -7.84
N ASP A 40 9.15 7.35 -8.48
CA ASP A 40 10.48 7.74 -8.00
C ASP A 40 10.97 9.02 -8.71
N GLY A 41 10.11 9.64 -9.52
CA GLY A 41 10.45 10.82 -10.30
C GLY A 41 10.76 10.51 -11.76
N ALA A 42 11.16 9.28 -12.06
CA ALA A 42 11.47 8.83 -13.41
C ALA A 42 10.48 7.78 -13.89
N MET A 43 10.03 6.91 -13.00
CA MET A 43 9.16 5.79 -13.33
C MET A 43 8.03 5.67 -12.32
N ASP A 44 6.94 5.08 -12.76
CA ASP A 44 5.77 4.82 -11.91
C ASP A 44 5.79 3.35 -11.47
N PHE A 45 5.23 3.13 -10.29
CA PHE A 45 5.15 1.80 -9.67
C PHE A 45 3.75 1.60 -9.11
N HIS A 46 3.28 0.35 -9.16
CA HIS A 46 2.09 -0.05 -8.40
C HIS A 46 2.52 -0.66 -7.07
N VAL A 47 1.74 -0.39 -6.02
CA VAL A 47 1.96 -0.98 -4.71
C VAL A 47 0.90 -2.05 -4.50
N PRO A 48 1.28 -3.34 -4.45
CA PRO A 48 0.31 -4.42 -4.26
C PRO A 48 -0.02 -4.61 -2.79
N ALA A 49 -1.25 -5.01 -2.50
CA ALA A 49 -1.63 -5.37 -1.14
C ALA A 49 -0.93 -6.67 -0.76
N PRO A 50 -0.20 -6.70 0.36
CA PRO A 50 0.51 -7.92 0.77
C PRO A 50 -0.42 -9.01 1.30
N LYS A 51 -1.64 -8.66 1.72
CA LYS A 51 -2.63 -9.61 2.20
C LYS A 51 -4.02 -9.05 1.94
N GLN A 52 -4.93 -9.91 1.52
CA GLN A 52 -6.30 -9.48 1.22
C GLN A 52 -7.02 -8.96 2.46
N GLY A 53 -7.91 -8.02 2.26
CA GLY A 53 -8.71 -7.47 3.32
C GLY A 53 -9.51 -6.26 2.87
N LEU A 54 -10.17 -5.63 3.82
CA LEU A 54 -11.00 -4.46 3.58
C LEU A 54 -10.19 -3.19 3.86
N LEU A 55 -10.05 -2.33 2.86
CA LEU A 55 -9.36 -1.06 3.01
C LEU A 55 -10.25 -0.09 3.79
N VAL A 56 -9.81 0.35 4.95
CA VAL A 56 -10.64 1.18 5.83
C VAL A 56 -10.13 2.60 5.99
N GLU A 57 -8.87 2.86 5.67
CA GLU A 57 -8.32 4.21 5.86
C GLU A 57 -7.08 4.42 4.98
N TRP A 58 -6.94 5.64 4.45
CA TRP A 58 -5.73 6.10 3.77
C TRP A 58 -5.02 7.12 4.65
N PHE A 59 -3.68 7.03 4.71
CA PHE A 59 -2.86 7.94 5.51
C PHE A 59 -2.09 8.95 4.66
N VAL A 60 -2.12 8.81 3.34
CA VAL A 60 -1.33 9.64 2.44
C VAL A 60 -2.21 10.23 1.34
N GLU A 61 -1.76 11.36 0.79
CA GLU A 61 -2.45 12.07 -0.27
C GLU A 61 -1.52 12.29 -1.45
N HIS A 62 -2.08 12.70 -2.59
CA HIS A 62 -1.32 13.02 -3.78
C HIS A 62 -0.18 13.99 -3.45
N GLY A 63 1.01 13.66 -3.88
CA GLY A 63 2.20 14.48 -3.66
C GLY A 63 2.95 14.19 -2.37
N ALA A 64 2.43 13.32 -1.50
CA ALA A 64 3.13 12.98 -0.26
C ALA A 64 4.43 12.25 -0.56
N VAL A 65 5.49 12.62 0.14
CA VAL A 65 6.77 11.91 0.07
C VAL A 65 6.71 10.69 0.96
N ILE A 66 7.04 9.54 0.40
CA ILE A 66 6.94 8.24 1.07
C ILE A 66 8.34 7.68 1.26
N GLU A 67 8.68 7.39 2.51
CA GLU A 67 9.96 6.81 2.87
C GLU A 67 9.79 5.35 3.23
N ASN A 68 10.91 4.66 3.41
CA ASN A 68 10.90 3.23 3.73
C ASN A 68 10.08 2.96 4.99
N MET A 69 9.17 2.00 4.88
CA MET A 69 8.30 1.53 5.97
C MET A 69 7.24 2.53 6.41
N ASP A 70 7.00 3.59 5.63
CA ASP A 70 5.88 4.48 5.90
C ASP A 70 4.55 3.75 5.71
N SER A 71 3.60 4.03 6.57
CA SER A 71 2.25 3.47 6.48
C SER A 71 1.44 4.25 5.46
N LEU A 72 0.87 3.54 4.49
CA LEU A 72 0.05 4.14 3.43
C LEU A 72 -1.44 4.04 3.73
N ALA A 73 -1.86 2.93 4.32
CA ALA A 73 -3.28 2.64 4.52
C ALA A 73 -3.45 1.62 5.63
N ARG A 74 -4.69 1.47 6.09
CA ARG A 74 -5.06 0.45 7.06
C ARG A 74 -6.02 -0.53 6.42
N ILE A 75 -5.79 -1.82 6.63
CA ILE A 75 -6.58 -2.90 6.04
C ILE A 75 -7.03 -3.85 7.15
N VAL A 76 -8.30 -4.24 7.12
CA VAL A 76 -8.88 -5.20 8.06
C VAL A 76 -8.93 -6.57 7.39
N CYS A 77 -8.35 -7.56 8.04
CA CYS A 77 -8.30 -8.94 7.54
C CYS A 77 -9.14 -9.86 8.40
N GLU A 78 -9.65 -10.93 7.80
CA GLU A 78 -10.30 -12.00 8.53
C GLU A 78 -9.27 -13.06 8.91
N GLY A 79 -9.50 -13.69 10.07
CA GLY A 79 -8.67 -14.79 10.55
C GLY A 79 -7.77 -14.38 11.70
N ASP A 80 -6.81 -15.26 12.01
CA ASP A 80 -5.87 -15.01 13.09
C ASP A 80 -4.83 -13.98 12.67
N GLU A 81 -4.39 -13.19 13.64
CA GLU A 81 -3.38 -12.18 13.38
C GLU A 81 -2.06 -12.83 12.97
N VAL A 82 -1.50 -12.38 11.87
CA VAL A 82 -0.21 -12.84 11.37
C VAL A 82 0.63 -11.62 11.00
N ALA A 83 1.95 -11.80 10.98
CA ALA A 83 2.84 -10.75 10.53
C ALA A 83 2.64 -10.54 9.02
N VAL A 84 2.43 -9.28 8.61
CA VAL A 84 2.23 -8.93 7.21
C VAL A 84 3.46 -8.17 6.74
N PRO A 85 4.13 -8.65 5.68
CA PRO A 85 5.34 -7.98 5.20
C PRO A 85 4.99 -6.63 4.54
N ALA A 86 6.01 -5.78 4.43
CA ALA A 86 5.87 -4.54 3.69
C ALA A 86 5.65 -4.84 2.21
N ALA A 87 4.85 -4.00 1.54
CA ALA A 87 4.62 -4.15 0.12
C ALA A 87 5.85 -3.72 -0.68
N GLU A 88 6.17 -4.47 -1.72
CA GLU A 88 7.25 -4.13 -2.64
C GLU A 88 6.65 -3.51 -3.89
N PRO A 89 6.99 -2.24 -4.22
CA PRO A 89 6.47 -1.61 -5.43
C PRO A 89 6.89 -2.38 -6.68
N VAL A 90 5.96 -2.50 -7.63
CA VAL A 90 6.20 -3.18 -8.90
C VAL A 90 6.25 -2.13 -10.00
N ARG A 91 7.34 -2.09 -10.74
CA ARG A 91 7.55 -1.11 -11.81
C ARG A 91 6.55 -1.33 -12.94
N LEU A 92 5.94 -0.22 -13.39
CA LEU A 92 5.05 -0.21 -14.54
C LEU A 92 5.86 0.00 -15.81
N GLY A 93 5.48 -0.71 -16.83
CA GLY A 93 6.11 -0.54 -18.13
C GLY A 93 6.56 -1.74 -18.77
#